data_9ae7123c62a368f7daff1e896a7e09ec
#
_entry.id   9ae7123c62a368f7daff1e896a7e09ec
#
_cell.length_a   1.000
_cell.length_b   1.000
_cell.length_c   1.000
_cell.angle_alpha   90.00
_cell.angle_beta   90.00
_cell.angle_gamma   90.00
#
_symmetry.space_group_name_H-M   'P 1'
#
loop_
_entity.id
_entity.type
_entity.pdbx_description
1 polymer ?
#
loop_
_entity_poly.entity_id
_entity_poly.type
_entity_poly.pdbx_seq_one_letter_code
_entity_poly.pdbx_strand_id
1 'polypeptide(L)'
;MSEASEDLFEMANLYPATTGLPMTVWVSPRGNARHDVRVKVNMTHGNQMNVANTAVVAVRPQPRVVTGRLLSTDEQAVFAWVTLNEAALVDYGDGRVDTAGLVGRLRRIRQPAC
;
A
#
# COMPACT_ATOMS: atom_id res chain seq x y z
N MET A 1 27.53 7.02 -2.13
CA MET A 1 26.21 6.84 -1.56
C MET A 1 25.65 5.49 -1.93
N SER A 2 24.97 4.87 -1.01
CA SER A 2 24.45 3.54 -1.21
C SER A 2 23.17 3.55 -2.06
N GLU A 3 23.09 2.69 -3.05
CA GLU A 3 21.88 2.49 -3.83
C GLU A 3 20.74 2.01 -2.94
N ALA A 4 21.05 1.21 -1.95
CA ALA A 4 20.03 0.71 -1.05
C ALA A 4 19.34 1.83 -0.29
N SER A 5 20.07 2.87 0.06
CA SER A 5 19.49 4.02 0.74
C SER A 5 18.45 4.71 -0.13
N GLU A 6 18.72 4.82 -1.42
CA GLU A 6 17.78 5.43 -2.34
C GLU A 6 16.52 4.60 -2.47
N ASP A 7 16.68 3.29 -2.55
CA ASP A 7 15.54 2.40 -2.64
C ASP A 7 14.63 2.55 -1.43
N LEU A 8 15.20 2.70 -0.25
CA LEU A 8 14.40 2.86 0.96
C LEU A 8 13.59 4.15 0.93
N PHE A 9 14.13 5.21 0.34
CA PHE A 9 13.44 6.49 0.30
C PHE A 9 12.35 6.56 -0.75
N GLU A 10 12.28 5.59 -1.64
CA GLU A 10 11.26 5.59 -2.67
C GLU A 10 9.95 4.97 -2.20
N MET A 11 9.91 4.44 -0.99
CA MET A 11 8.69 3.88 -0.48
C MET A 11 7.68 4.98 -0.16
N ALA A 12 6.42 4.74 -0.53
CA ALA A 12 5.37 5.71 -0.29
C ALA A 12 4.58 5.33 0.95
N ASN A 13 4.61 6.20 1.95
CA ASN A 13 3.77 6.08 3.14
C ASN A 13 2.48 6.84 2.86
N LEU A 14 1.37 6.14 2.89
CA LEU A 14 0.08 6.72 2.55
C LEU A 14 -0.80 6.71 3.79
N TYR A 15 -1.11 7.89 4.27
CA TYR A 15 -1.86 8.07 5.51
C TYR A 15 -3.36 8.00 5.25
N PRO A 16 -4.15 7.78 6.31
CA PRO A 16 -5.61 7.69 6.15
C PRO A 16 -6.23 8.86 5.41
N ALA A 17 -5.72 10.06 5.59
CA ALA A 17 -6.25 11.22 4.88
C ALA A 17 -6.11 11.09 3.37
N THR A 18 -5.08 10.38 2.92
CA THR A 18 -4.82 10.21 1.49
C THR A 18 -5.62 9.05 0.90
N THR A 19 -5.75 7.95 1.64
CA THR A 19 -6.36 6.73 1.10
C THR A 19 -7.82 6.58 1.43
N GLY A 20 -8.26 7.16 2.54
CA GLY A 20 -9.59 6.89 3.09
C GLY A 20 -9.62 5.66 3.97
N LEU A 21 -8.49 4.96 4.10
CA LEU A 21 -8.39 3.80 4.98
C LEU A 21 -8.19 4.23 6.43
N PRO A 22 -8.56 3.40 7.38
CA PRO A 22 -8.38 3.76 8.80
C PRO A 22 -6.94 3.62 9.29
N MET A 23 -6.05 3.03 8.50
CA MET A 23 -4.66 2.81 8.89
C MET A 23 -3.72 3.34 7.81
N THR A 24 -2.45 3.44 8.15
CA THR A 24 -1.40 3.81 7.20
C THR A 24 -1.03 2.59 6.37
N VAL A 25 -0.80 2.79 5.09
CA VAL A 25 -0.30 1.73 4.21
C VAL A 25 1.01 2.19 3.58
N TRP A 26 1.77 1.22 3.13
CA TRP A 26 3.13 1.44 2.65
C TRP A 26 3.28 0.69 1.34
N VAL A 27 3.62 1.42 0.28
CA VAL A 27 3.84 0.83 -1.04
C VAL A 27 5.28 1.11 -1.44
N SER A 28 5.97 0.10 -1.93
CA SER A 28 7.32 0.27 -2.39
C SER A 28 7.44 -0.21 -3.83
N PRO A 29 8.35 0.39 -4.61
CA PRO A 29 8.60 -0.10 -5.96
C PRO A 29 9.09 -1.53 -5.93
N ARG A 30 8.76 -2.27 -6.99
CA ARG A 30 9.20 -3.64 -7.10
C ARG A 30 10.72 -3.75 -7.15
N GLY A 31 11.36 -2.87 -7.93
CA GLY A 31 12.81 -2.86 -8.05
C GLY A 31 13.34 -4.23 -8.42
N ASN A 32 14.22 -4.78 -7.58
CA ASN A 32 14.79 -6.10 -7.78
C ASN A 32 14.03 -7.18 -7.04
N ALA A 33 12.86 -6.89 -6.52
CA ALA A 33 12.08 -7.86 -5.78
C ALA A 33 11.65 -9.02 -6.69
N ARG A 34 11.57 -10.19 -6.10
CA ARG A 34 11.18 -11.38 -6.84
C ARG A 34 9.67 -11.53 -7.00
N HIS A 35 8.93 -10.78 -6.24
CA HIS A 35 7.48 -10.85 -6.28
C HIS A 35 6.93 -9.59 -6.91
N ASP A 36 5.68 -9.67 -7.28
CA ASP A 36 4.94 -8.55 -7.81
C ASP A 36 4.72 -7.50 -6.72
N VAL A 37 4.18 -6.35 -7.12
CA VAL A 37 3.91 -5.25 -6.20
C VAL A 37 3.06 -5.71 -5.03
N ARG A 38 3.38 -5.22 -3.84
CA ARG A 38 2.66 -5.54 -2.61
C ARG A 38 2.47 -4.28 -1.80
N VAL A 39 1.42 -4.30 -0.98
CA VAL A 39 1.10 -3.20 -0.08
C VAL A 39 1.28 -3.71 1.34
N LYS A 40 2.04 -2.97 2.14
CA LYS A 40 2.16 -3.27 3.57
C LYS A 40 1.15 -2.41 4.31
N VAL A 41 0.41 -3.03 5.19
CA VAL A 41 -0.71 -2.41 5.89
C VAL A 41 -0.40 -2.44 7.37
N ASN A 42 -0.39 -1.27 8.00
CA ASN A 42 -0.19 -1.22 9.44
C ASN A 42 -1.43 -1.79 10.14
N MET A 43 -1.21 -2.69 11.10
CA MET A 43 -2.32 -3.36 11.75
C MET A 43 -3.00 -2.50 12.81
N THR A 44 -2.35 -1.42 13.23
CA THR A 44 -2.94 -0.45 14.14
C THR A 44 -3.46 0.74 13.34
N HIS A 45 -4.65 1.20 13.66
CA HIS A 45 -5.24 2.35 12.96
C HIS A 45 -4.46 3.63 13.28
N GLY A 46 -4.59 4.62 12.40
CA GLY A 46 -3.99 5.94 12.58
C GLY A 46 -2.84 6.19 11.62
N ASN A 47 -2.08 7.22 11.93
CA ASN A 47 -1.02 7.71 11.04
C ASN A 47 0.34 7.08 11.32
N GLN A 48 0.40 6.13 12.21
CA GLN A 48 1.67 5.48 12.54
C GLN A 48 1.98 4.38 11.53
N MET A 49 3.25 4.17 11.29
CA MET A 49 3.71 3.05 10.47
C MET A 49 4.82 2.34 11.21
N ASN A 50 4.56 1.13 11.64
CA ASN A 50 5.52 0.31 12.35
C ASN A 50 5.77 -0.95 11.54
N VAL A 51 6.97 -1.09 11.00
CA VAL A 51 7.30 -2.21 10.11
C VAL A 51 7.05 -3.56 10.78
N ALA A 52 7.25 -3.62 12.09
CA ALA A 52 7.04 -4.87 12.84
C ALA A 52 5.57 -5.18 13.07
N ASN A 53 4.66 -4.28 12.71
CA ASN A 53 3.24 -4.41 12.99
C ASN A 53 2.44 -4.27 11.70
N THR A 54 2.85 -5.01 10.65
CA THR A 54 2.22 -4.89 9.34
C THR A 54 1.75 -6.25 8.84
N ALA A 55 0.71 -6.20 8.02
CA ALA A 55 0.33 -7.29 7.15
C ALA A 55 0.74 -6.94 5.74
N VAL A 56 0.97 -7.94 4.91
CA VAL A 56 1.37 -7.74 3.52
C VAL A 56 0.25 -8.23 2.63
N VAL A 57 -0.17 -7.38 1.69
CA VAL A 57 -1.28 -7.68 0.79
C VAL A 57 -0.75 -7.66 -0.64
N ALA A 58 -0.99 -8.75 -1.38
CA ALA A 58 -0.71 -8.80 -2.79
C ALA A 58 -1.76 -7.98 -3.54
N VAL A 59 -1.35 -7.39 -4.67
CA VAL A 59 -2.24 -6.53 -5.44
C VAL A 59 -2.96 -7.30 -6.52
N ARG A 60 -2.26 -8.15 -7.25
CA ARG A 60 -2.85 -8.87 -8.37
C ARG A 60 -2.47 -10.35 -8.33
N PRO A 61 -3.25 -11.20 -8.98
CA PRO A 61 -4.39 -10.90 -9.86
C PRO A 61 -5.59 -10.35 -9.11
N GLN A 62 -5.62 -10.54 -7.80
CA GLN A 62 -6.63 -9.96 -6.94
C GLN A 62 -6.04 -9.79 -5.54
N PRO A 63 -6.57 -8.86 -4.74
CA PRO A 63 -6.00 -8.62 -3.42
C PRO A 63 -6.10 -9.85 -2.53
N ARG A 64 -5.04 -10.13 -1.79
CA ARG A 64 -5.06 -11.20 -0.79
C ARG A 64 -3.97 -10.93 0.23
N VAL A 65 -4.21 -11.36 1.46
CA VAL A 65 -3.22 -11.23 2.52
C VAL A 65 -2.17 -12.33 2.33
N VAL A 66 -0.92 -11.92 2.17
CA VAL A 66 0.20 -12.84 1.98
C VAL A 66 0.86 -13.18 3.31
N THR A 67 0.99 -12.19 4.17
CA THR A 67 1.67 -12.33 5.46
C THR A 67 0.90 -11.49 6.48
N GLY A 68 0.83 -11.98 7.70
CA GLY A 68 0.16 -11.26 8.77
C GLY A 68 -1.34 -11.51 8.75
N ARG A 69 -2.06 -10.66 9.46
CA ARG A 69 -3.49 -10.85 9.65
C ARG A 69 -4.16 -9.51 9.81
N LEU A 70 -5.30 -9.33 9.17
CA LEU A 70 -6.12 -8.12 9.29
C LEU A 70 -7.48 -8.51 9.83
N LEU A 71 -8.10 -7.61 10.60
CA LEU A 71 -9.49 -7.76 10.97
C LEU A 71 -10.34 -7.75 9.70
N SER A 72 -11.47 -8.44 9.75
CA SER A 72 -12.31 -8.60 8.57
C SER A 72 -12.72 -7.27 7.95
N THR A 73 -13.10 -6.30 8.78
CA THR A 73 -13.49 -4.98 8.28
C THR A 73 -12.32 -4.25 7.65
N ASP A 74 -11.14 -4.37 8.25
CA ASP A 74 -9.94 -3.74 7.70
C ASP A 74 -9.54 -4.41 6.39
N GLU A 75 -9.62 -5.73 6.34
CA GLU A 75 -9.29 -6.47 5.13
C GLU A 75 -10.19 -6.05 3.98
N GLN A 76 -11.49 -5.94 4.23
CA GLN A 76 -12.43 -5.52 3.19
C GLN A 76 -12.14 -4.12 2.69
N ALA A 77 -11.82 -3.20 3.60
CA ALA A 77 -11.52 -1.83 3.22
C ALA A 77 -10.24 -1.78 2.38
N VAL A 78 -9.20 -2.49 2.82
CA VAL A 78 -7.92 -2.51 2.11
C VAL A 78 -8.10 -3.15 0.73
N PHE A 79 -8.82 -4.25 0.66
CA PHE A 79 -9.03 -4.92 -0.63
C PHE A 79 -9.81 -4.03 -1.60
N ALA A 80 -10.81 -3.30 -1.11
CA ALA A 80 -11.54 -2.36 -1.95
C ALA A 80 -10.62 -1.26 -2.47
N TRP A 81 -9.76 -0.74 -1.60
CA TRP A 81 -8.81 0.31 -1.98
C TRP A 81 -7.80 -0.21 -3.01
N VAL A 82 -7.27 -1.40 -2.80
CA VAL A 82 -6.31 -2.00 -3.72
C VAL A 82 -6.96 -2.22 -5.08
N THR A 83 -8.17 -2.75 -5.10
CA THR A 83 -8.89 -2.99 -6.36
C THR A 83 -9.13 -1.68 -7.10
N LEU A 84 -9.55 -0.66 -6.38
CA LEU A 84 -9.82 0.65 -6.97
C LEU A 84 -8.57 1.26 -7.60
N ASN A 85 -7.41 1.00 -7.00
CA ASN A 85 -6.17 1.66 -7.38
C ASN A 85 -5.17 0.69 -8.03
N GLU A 86 -5.63 -0.46 -8.48
CA GLU A 86 -4.73 -1.50 -8.97
C GLU A 86 -3.78 -0.99 -10.04
N ALA A 87 -4.29 -0.28 -11.04
CA ALA A 87 -3.46 0.19 -12.14
C ALA A 87 -2.34 1.12 -11.65
N ALA A 88 -2.68 2.04 -10.76
CA ALA A 88 -1.69 2.97 -10.22
C ALA A 88 -0.65 2.24 -9.36
N LEU A 89 -1.09 1.28 -8.56
CA LEU A 89 -0.19 0.52 -7.70
C LEU A 89 0.76 -0.33 -8.53
N VAL A 90 0.25 -0.96 -9.58
CA VAL A 90 1.08 -1.78 -10.47
C VAL A 90 2.09 -0.92 -11.20
N ASP A 91 1.67 0.23 -11.72
CA ASP A 91 2.59 1.12 -12.43
C ASP A 91 3.69 1.63 -11.50
N TYR A 92 3.35 1.94 -10.27
CA TYR A 92 4.35 2.36 -9.29
C TYR A 92 5.33 1.21 -8.98
N GLY A 93 4.79 0.02 -8.78
CA GLY A 93 5.62 -1.14 -8.51
C GLY A 93 6.57 -1.45 -9.66
N ASP A 94 6.12 -1.25 -10.88
CA ASP A 94 6.93 -1.52 -12.07
C ASP A 94 7.85 -0.36 -12.42
N GLY A 95 7.82 0.72 -11.66
CA GLY A 95 8.70 1.85 -11.89
C GLY A 95 8.26 2.79 -12.99
N ARG A 96 7.02 2.68 -13.46
CA ARG A 96 6.51 3.54 -14.52
C ARG A 96 6.10 4.92 -14.03
N VAL A 97 5.78 5.04 -12.76
CA VAL A 97 5.48 6.32 -12.13
C VAL A 97 6.26 6.40 -10.81
N ASP A 98 6.62 7.60 -10.42
CA ASP A 98 7.27 7.81 -9.13
C ASP A 98 6.23 8.02 -8.04
N THR A 99 6.68 8.32 -6.83
CA THR A 99 5.78 8.52 -5.69
C THR A 99 4.79 9.64 -5.95
N ALA A 100 5.24 10.75 -6.53
CA ALA A 100 4.34 11.86 -6.82
C ALA A 100 3.28 11.45 -7.84
N GLY A 101 3.69 10.69 -8.86
CA GLY A 101 2.76 10.19 -9.86
C GLY A 101 1.74 9.24 -9.25
N LEU A 102 2.19 8.37 -8.35
CA LEU A 102 1.29 7.47 -7.65
C LEU A 102 0.25 8.27 -6.86
N VAL A 103 0.71 9.19 -6.02
CA VAL A 103 -0.19 9.95 -5.16
C VAL A 103 -1.21 10.72 -6.00
N GLY A 104 -0.76 11.28 -7.13
CA GLY A 104 -1.66 12.04 -8.00
C GLY A 104 -2.74 11.19 -8.66
N ARG A 105 -2.52 9.88 -8.76
CA ARG A 105 -3.48 8.97 -9.39
C ARG A 105 -4.36 8.24 -8.40
N LEU A 106 -4.02 8.27 -7.11
CA LEU A 106 -4.77 7.50 -6.11
C LEU A 106 -6.17 8.06 -5.92
N ARG A 107 -7.10 7.14 -5.73
CA ARG A 107 -8.47 7.46 -5.40
C ARG A 107 -8.74 7.02 -3.97
N ARG A 108 -9.32 7.91 -3.19
CA ARG A 108 -9.72 7.57 -1.83
C ARG A 108 -10.94 6.67 -1.87
N ILE A 109 -10.95 5.69 -0.99
CA ILE A 109 -12.19 4.97 -0.78
C ILE A 109 -13.04 5.75 0.21
N ARG A 110 -14.36 5.52 0.13
CA ARG A 110 -15.28 6.10 1.07
C ARG A 110 -15.56 5.05 2.13
N GLN A 111 -15.22 5.39 3.37
CA GLN A 111 -15.53 4.50 4.46
C GLN A 111 -17.03 4.44 4.67
N PRO A 112 -17.58 3.27 5.01
CA PRO A 112 -18.99 3.21 5.37
C PRO A 112 -19.24 4.10 6.56
N ALA A 113 -20.39 4.74 6.55
CA ALA A 113 -20.80 5.54 7.69
C ALA A 113 -20.96 4.61 8.89
N CYS A 114 -20.47 5.05 10.02
CA CYS A 114 -20.60 4.26 11.24
C CYS A 114 -21.78 4.74 12.04
#